data_317d9114b4890a050d411262d59bd228
#
_entry.id   317d9114b4890a050d411262d59bd228
#
_cell.length_a   1.000
_cell.length_b   1.000
_cell.length_c   1.000
_cell.angle_alpha   90.00
_cell.angle_beta   90.00
_cell.angle_gamma   90.00
#
_symmetry.space_group_name_H-M   'P 1'
#
loop_
_entity.id
_entity.type
_entity.pdbx_description
1 polymer ?
#
loop_
_entity_poly.entity_id
_entity_poly.type
_entity_poly.pdbx_seq_one_letter_code
_entity_poly.pdbx_strand_id
1 'polypeptide(L)'
;MGTVLEARQRRGLELATTVKIVRKRNEWIVPSQSGKGRYKVRAISKRKFKCNCPDHETNGGKCKHIFAVQYFQQLDLFDPDVAKSIRSRQAVKRTERKTYQQHWRAYNDAQTHEKDNFLELLHDLCTGVTEPAPAKTGRPRLPLRDAVFAVCFKIYSTLSCRRFMSDIRDAHSKGYLSRVPHFNSICNYLENPELTPILYSLITETSLPLKSVEVDFAADSSGFTTSRFVRWFDHKYGTVRQQHEWVKVHLMCGVRTNTVTAVEIRDKDASDTKLLPDLVDTTAKNFTISEISADKGYGSVKNYKAIQRHGAVPYIAFKSIHTGRAEGLSLLPVSS
;
A
#
# COMPACT_ATOMS: atom_id res chain seq x y z
N MET A 1 -19.67 9.18 9.19
CA MET A 1 -18.76 8.59 10.20
C MET A 1 -19.61 7.80 11.19
N GLY A 2 -19.48 6.47 11.23
CA GLY A 2 -20.20 5.65 12.21
C GLY A 2 -19.60 5.86 13.60
N THR A 3 -20.45 5.88 14.61
CA THR A 3 -20.01 6.02 16.01
C THR A 3 -19.21 4.81 16.46
N VAL A 4 -18.33 4.95 17.48
CA VAL A 4 -17.58 3.83 18.08
C VAL A 4 -18.54 2.72 18.55
N LEU A 5 -19.75 3.10 18.95
CA LEU A 5 -20.81 2.18 19.37
C LEU A 5 -21.29 1.32 18.19
N GLU A 6 -21.54 1.90 17.03
CA GLU A 6 -21.94 1.18 15.80
C GLU A 6 -20.87 0.19 15.34
N ALA A 7 -19.60 0.57 15.42
CA ALA A 7 -18.50 -0.32 15.12
C ALA A 7 -18.41 -1.53 16.05
N ARG A 8 -18.69 -1.35 17.36
CA ARG A 8 -18.76 -2.43 18.34
C ARG A 8 -19.95 -3.34 18.12
N GLN A 9 -21.11 -2.77 17.76
CA GLN A 9 -22.32 -3.54 17.43
C GLN A 9 -22.10 -4.42 16.20
N ARG A 10 -21.57 -3.86 15.10
CA ARG A 10 -21.25 -4.60 13.89
C ARG A 10 -20.29 -5.76 14.12
N ARG A 11 -19.19 -5.51 14.84
CA ARG A 11 -18.24 -6.57 15.23
C ARG A 11 -18.85 -7.60 16.19
N GLY A 12 -19.80 -7.19 17.03
CA GLY A 12 -20.56 -8.08 17.89
C GLY A 12 -21.46 -9.01 17.11
N LEU A 13 -22.16 -8.51 16.11
CA LEU A 13 -23.00 -9.30 15.21
C LEU A 13 -22.16 -10.31 14.42
N GLU A 14 -21.03 -9.86 13.86
CA GLU A 14 -20.06 -10.73 13.18
C GLU A 14 -19.60 -11.88 14.09
N LEU A 15 -19.21 -11.58 15.34
CA LEU A 15 -18.83 -12.61 16.30
C LEU A 15 -19.97 -13.59 16.62
N ALA A 16 -21.19 -13.10 16.81
CA ALA A 16 -22.35 -13.97 17.11
C ALA A 16 -22.61 -14.99 16.00
N THR A 17 -22.27 -14.62 14.77
CA THR A 17 -22.55 -15.42 13.56
C THR A 17 -21.37 -16.28 13.12
N THR A 18 -20.12 -15.85 13.38
CA THR A 18 -18.91 -16.51 12.84
C THR A 18 -18.19 -17.43 13.82
N VAL A 19 -18.38 -17.22 15.14
CA VAL A 19 -17.65 -18.02 16.14
C VAL A 19 -18.58 -18.85 17.03
N LYS A 20 -18.09 -20.00 17.51
CA LYS A 20 -18.83 -20.85 18.43
C LYS A 20 -18.81 -20.22 19.84
N ILE A 21 -19.90 -19.53 20.20
CA ILE A 21 -20.11 -19.03 21.56
C ILE A 21 -20.63 -20.19 22.40
N VAL A 22 -19.96 -20.46 23.53
CA VAL A 22 -20.34 -21.57 24.47
C VAL A 22 -20.94 -20.97 25.70
N ARG A 23 -22.17 -21.39 26.03
CA ARG A 23 -22.85 -21.04 27.28
C ARG A 23 -22.46 -22.03 28.42
N LYS A 24 -22.02 -21.51 29.54
CA LYS A 24 -21.76 -22.28 30.78
C LYS A 24 -22.49 -21.61 31.93
N ARG A 25 -23.63 -22.18 32.34
CA ARG A 25 -24.51 -21.60 33.39
C ARG A 25 -24.86 -20.12 33.06
N ASN A 26 -24.34 -19.17 33.84
CA ASN A 26 -24.57 -17.72 33.67
C ASN A 26 -23.44 -16.99 32.93
N GLU A 27 -22.53 -17.72 32.31
CA GLU A 27 -21.40 -17.17 31.55
C GLU A 27 -21.41 -17.66 30.12
N TRP A 28 -20.93 -16.79 29.20
CA TRP A 28 -20.69 -17.14 27.81
C TRP A 28 -19.20 -17.00 27.54
N ILE A 29 -18.63 -17.97 26.87
CA ILE A 29 -17.24 -17.97 26.43
C ILE A 29 -17.25 -17.56 24.98
N VAL A 30 -16.66 -16.39 24.65
CA VAL A 30 -16.55 -15.82 23.32
C VAL A 30 -15.08 -15.86 22.89
N PRO A 31 -14.74 -16.54 21.77
CA PRO A 31 -13.37 -16.55 21.24
C PRO A 31 -12.90 -15.15 20.85
N SER A 32 -11.59 -14.90 20.98
CA SER A 32 -10.95 -13.67 20.49
C SER A 32 -10.92 -13.65 18.95
N GLN A 33 -11.12 -12.50 18.33
CA GLN A 33 -10.94 -12.31 16.88
C GLN A 33 -9.45 -12.20 16.48
N SER A 34 -8.62 -11.67 17.37
CA SER A 34 -7.24 -11.29 17.06
C SER A 34 -6.18 -12.25 17.63
N GLY A 35 -6.57 -13.32 18.34
CA GLY A 35 -5.62 -14.22 18.97
C GLY A 35 -6.22 -15.53 19.47
N LYS A 36 -5.40 -16.37 20.09
CA LYS A 36 -5.81 -17.68 20.64
C LYS A 36 -6.61 -17.59 21.95
N GLY A 37 -6.91 -16.37 22.43
CA GLY A 37 -7.60 -16.12 23.70
C GLY A 37 -9.12 -16.33 23.66
N ARG A 38 -9.74 -16.37 24.84
CA ARG A 38 -11.19 -16.45 25.03
C ARG A 38 -11.60 -15.44 26.09
N TYR A 39 -12.74 -14.77 25.90
CA TYR A 39 -13.28 -13.82 26.84
C TYR A 39 -14.54 -14.38 27.49
N LYS A 40 -14.74 -14.08 28.79
CA LYS A 40 -15.90 -14.47 29.54
C LYS A 40 -16.86 -13.31 29.67
N VAL A 41 -18.08 -13.52 29.22
CA VAL A 41 -19.19 -12.57 29.38
C VAL A 41 -20.16 -13.15 30.41
N ARG A 42 -20.41 -12.43 31.49
CA ARG A 42 -21.33 -12.84 32.57
C ARG A 42 -22.54 -11.92 32.60
N ALA A 43 -23.74 -12.50 32.73
CA ALA A 43 -24.95 -11.73 33.02
C ALA A 43 -25.00 -11.36 34.50
N ILE A 44 -25.14 -10.07 34.80
CA ILE A 44 -25.36 -9.55 36.15
C ILE A 44 -26.86 -9.39 36.40
N SER A 45 -27.60 -9.00 35.37
CA SER A 45 -29.07 -8.91 35.34
C SER A 45 -29.60 -9.13 33.94
N LYS A 46 -30.95 -9.15 33.75
CA LYS A 46 -31.59 -9.34 32.43
C LYS A 46 -31.04 -8.39 31.32
N ARG A 47 -30.53 -7.22 31.67
CA ARG A 47 -30.03 -6.21 30.73
C ARG A 47 -28.57 -5.79 30.92
N LYS A 48 -27.91 -6.26 32.00
CA LYS A 48 -26.58 -5.84 32.40
C LYS A 48 -25.60 -7.01 32.32
N PHE A 49 -24.54 -6.83 31.55
CA PHE A 49 -23.49 -7.83 31.30
C PHE A 49 -22.13 -7.25 31.67
N LYS A 50 -21.20 -8.10 32.10
CA LYS A 50 -19.80 -7.79 32.38
C LYS A 50 -18.92 -8.69 31.51
N CYS A 51 -17.86 -8.15 30.93
CA CYS A 51 -16.88 -8.88 30.13
C CYS A 51 -15.48 -8.66 30.70
N ASN A 52 -14.62 -9.67 30.65
CA ASN A 52 -13.23 -9.57 31.08
C ASN A 52 -12.27 -9.19 29.93
N CYS A 53 -12.76 -8.52 28.88
CA CYS A 53 -11.88 -8.04 27.82
C CYS A 53 -11.34 -6.63 28.13
N PRO A 54 -10.13 -6.29 27.64
CA PRO A 54 -9.51 -4.99 27.90
C PRO A 54 -10.41 -3.80 27.52
N ASP A 55 -11.14 -3.88 26.39
CA ASP A 55 -12.05 -2.82 25.97
C ASP A 55 -13.18 -2.55 26.96
N HIS A 56 -13.72 -3.59 27.61
CA HIS A 56 -14.77 -3.43 28.62
C HIS A 56 -14.20 -2.95 29.96
N GLU A 57 -13.02 -3.45 30.35
CA GLU A 57 -12.36 -3.07 31.61
C GLU A 57 -11.91 -1.60 31.56
N THR A 58 -11.41 -1.13 30.44
CA THR A 58 -10.95 0.26 30.28
C THR A 58 -12.10 1.26 30.12
N ASN A 59 -13.11 0.92 29.30
CA ASN A 59 -14.14 1.88 28.89
C ASN A 59 -15.49 1.72 29.62
N GLY A 60 -15.67 0.66 30.43
CA GLY A 60 -16.89 0.39 31.20
C GLY A 60 -18.18 0.16 30.40
N GLY A 61 -18.16 0.38 29.08
CA GLY A 61 -19.31 0.30 28.19
C GLY A 61 -19.50 -1.11 27.58
N LYS A 62 -20.57 -1.28 26.79
CA LYS A 62 -20.78 -2.53 26.06
C LYS A 62 -19.70 -2.72 25.00
N CYS A 63 -18.87 -3.76 25.17
CA CYS A 63 -17.87 -4.17 24.19
C CYS A 63 -18.45 -5.10 23.10
N LYS A 64 -17.71 -5.38 22.06
CA LYS A 64 -18.12 -6.30 20.97
C LYS A 64 -18.54 -7.69 21.46
N HIS A 65 -17.92 -8.21 22.53
CA HIS A 65 -18.25 -9.54 23.09
C HIS A 65 -19.59 -9.53 23.81
N ILE A 66 -19.96 -8.44 24.48
CA ILE A 66 -21.28 -8.29 25.09
C ILE A 66 -22.36 -8.22 24.00
N PHE A 67 -22.13 -7.45 22.93
CA PHE A 67 -23.05 -7.42 21.80
C PHE A 67 -23.15 -8.80 21.14
N ALA A 68 -22.05 -9.52 20.97
CA ALA A 68 -22.07 -10.87 20.43
C ALA A 68 -22.96 -11.82 21.22
N VAL A 69 -22.89 -11.78 22.56
CA VAL A 69 -23.76 -12.60 23.42
C VAL A 69 -25.22 -12.16 23.30
N GLN A 70 -25.50 -10.87 23.26
CA GLN A 70 -26.86 -10.36 23.10
C GLN A 70 -27.48 -10.81 21.77
N TYR A 71 -26.74 -10.70 20.67
CA TYR A 71 -27.19 -11.20 19.35
C TYR A 71 -27.32 -12.72 19.32
N PHE A 72 -26.40 -13.45 19.94
CA PHE A 72 -26.48 -14.91 20.07
C PHE A 72 -27.75 -15.36 20.80
N GLN A 73 -28.13 -14.67 21.89
CA GLN A 73 -29.36 -14.93 22.60
C GLN A 73 -30.61 -14.60 21.79
N GLN A 74 -30.56 -13.56 20.96
CA GLN A 74 -31.65 -13.23 20.04
C GLN A 74 -31.80 -14.28 18.94
N LEU A 75 -30.69 -14.80 18.42
CA LEU A 75 -30.68 -15.87 17.41
C LEU A 75 -31.26 -17.19 17.97
N ASP A 76 -31.07 -17.48 19.26
CA ASP A 76 -31.66 -18.66 19.91
C ASP A 76 -33.19 -18.54 20.12
N LEU A 77 -33.78 -17.37 19.92
CA LEU A 77 -35.24 -17.14 19.95
C LEU A 77 -35.90 -17.37 18.57
N PHE A 78 -35.11 -17.51 17.50
CA PHE A 78 -35.63 -17.88 16.19
C PHE A 78 -35.80 -19.39 16.05
N ASP A 79 -36.63 -19.81 15.11
CA ASP A 79 -36.80 -21.20 14.74
C ASP A 79 -35.43 -21.90 14.59
N PRO A 80 -35.24 -23.08 15.23
CA PRO A 80 -33.97 -23.82 15.19
C PRO A 80 -33.43 -24.06 13.78
N ASP A 81 -34.29 -24.24 12.80
CA ASP A 81 -33.90 -24.47 11.41
C ASP A 81 -33.43 -23.20 10.71
N VAL A 82 -34.02 -22.04 11.04
CA VAL A 82 -33.56 -20.73 10.57
C VAL A 82 -32.20 -20.38 11.21
N ALA A 83 -32.05 -20.62 12.50
CA ALA A 83 -30.79 -20.42 13.21
C ALA A 83 -29.68 -21.34 12.67
N LYS A 84 -30.01 -22.58 12.34
CA LYS A 84 -29.10 -23.56 11.74
C LYS A 84 -28.73 -23.20 10.29
N SER A 85 -29.69 -22.71 9.51
CA SER A 85 -29.46 -22.20 8.15
C SER A 85 -28.55 -20.96 8.14
N ILE A 86 -28.74 -20.02 9.06
CA ILE A 86 -27.87 -18.85 9.21
C ILE A 86 -26.46 -19.29 9.62
N ARG A 87 -26.32 -20.24 10.55
CA ARG A 87 -25.03 -20.80 10.99
C ARG A 87 -24.34 -21.62 9.89
N SER A 88 -25.10 -22.35 9.07
CA SER A 88 -24.53 -23.13 7.96
C SER A 88 -24.14 -22.29 6.74
N ARG A 89 -24.90 -21.24 6.40
CA ARG A 89 -24.55 -20.29 5.35
C ARG A 89 -23.29 -19.45 5.70
N GLN A 90 -22.96 -19.30 6.98
CA GLN A 90 -21.79 -18.56 7.45
C GLN A 90 -20.60 -19.45 7.77
N ALA A 91 -20.73 -20.77 7.68
CA ALA A 91 -19.60 -21.65 7.43
C ALA A 91 -19.13 -21.49 5.96
N VAL A 92 -19.10 -20.26 5.44
CA VAL A 92 -18.25 -19.90 4.31
C VAL A 92 -16.87 -20.43 4.66
N LYS A 93 -16.42 -21.44 3.92
CA LYS A 93 -15.06 -21.95 3.96
C LYS A 93 -14.14 -20.79 4.28
N ARG A 94 -13.58 -20.75 5.47
CA ARG A 94 -12.37 -19.99 5.73
C ARG A 94 -11.40 -20.59 4.69
N THR A 95 -11.24 -19.91 3.60
CA THR A 95 -10.14 -20.19 2.70
C THR A 95 -8.93 -20.12 3.62
N GLU A 96 -8.33 -21.27 3.90
CA GLU A 96 -7.09 -21.33 4.65
C GLU A 96 -6.15 -20.40 3.92
N ARG A 97 -5.88 -19.24 4.50
CA ARG A 97 -4.86 -18.34 3.95
C ARG A 97 -3.60 -19.16 3.97
N LYS A 98 -3.11 -19.55 2.80
CA LYS A 98 -1.79 -20.16 2.67
C LYS A 98 -0.82 -19.20 3.35
N THR A 99 -0.36 -19.57 4.54
CA THR A 99 0.72 -18.85 5.21
C THR A 99 2.00 -19.40 4.64
N TYR A 100 2.71 -18.55 3.91
CA TYR A 100 4.05 -18.90 3.42
C TYR A 100 5.02 -18.73 4.58
N GLN A 101 5.87 -19.73 4.78
CA GLN A 101 6.94 -19.63 5.78
C GLN A 101 7.94 -18.57 5.32
N GLN A 102 8.17 -17.55 6.16
CA GLN A 102 9.16 -16.52 5.90
C GLN A 102 10.56 -17.13 5.88
N HIS A 103 11.30 -16.89 4.83
CA HIS A 103 12.69 -17.34 4.69
C HIS A 103 13.63 -16.36 5.42
N TRP A 104 13.67 -16.45 6.75
CA TRP A 104 14.33 -15.50 7.63
C TRP A 104 15.81 -15.29 7.32
N ARG A 105 16.54 -16.35 6.92
CA ARG A 105 17.96 -16.23 6.58
C ARG A 105 18.17 -15.30 5.37
N ALA A 106 17.44 -15.54 4.28
CA ALA A 106 17.53 -14.70 3.09
C ALA A 106 17.05 -13.27 3.36
N TYR A 107 15.98 -13.12 4.17
CA TYR A 107 15.50 -11.80 4.59
C TYR A 107 16.57 -11.02 5.36
N ASN A 108 17.20 -11.64 6.37
CA ASN A 108 18.23 -11.00 7.17
C ASN A 108 19.47 -10.65 6.33
N ASP A 109 19.87 -11.55 5.43
CA ASP A 109 20.98 -11.32 4.52
C ASP A 109 20.72 -10.12 3.60
N ALA A 110 19.54 -10.06 2.99
CA ALA A 110 19.12 -8.93 2.17
C ALA A 110 19.11 -7.60 2.95
N GLN A 111 18.62 -7.62 4.21
CA GLN A 111 18.57 -6.41 5.05
C GLN A 111 19.98 -5.94 5.50
N THR A 112 20.87 -6.87 5.80
CA THR A 112 22.24 -6.51 6.26
C THR A 112 23.13 -6.00 5.14
N HIS A 113 22.86 -6.39 3.88
CA HIS A 113 23.61 -5.95 2.70
C HIS A 113 22.85 -4.95 1.82
N GLU A 114 21.69 -4.45 2.30
CA GLU A 114 20.81 -3.59 1.51
C GLU A 114 21.52 -2.39 0.89
N LYS A 115 22.34 -1.66 1.68
CA LYS A 115 23.04 -0.48 1.19
C LYS A 115 24.05 -0.83 0.09
N ASP A 116 24.82 -1.90 0.26
CA ASP A 116 25.84 -2.29 -0.71
C ASP A 116 25.19 -2.77 -2.01
N ASN A 117 24.17 -3.62 -1.92
CA ASN A 117 23.39 -4.07 -3.08
C ASN A 117 22.72 -2.89 -3.79
N PHE A 118 22.15 -1.93 -3.04
CA PHE A 118 21.54 -0.73 -3.61
C PHE A 118 22.57 0.11 -4.39
N LEU A 119 23.76 0.34 -3.85
CA LEU A 119 24.80 1.14 -4.49
C LEU A 119 25.31 0.48 -5.77
N GLU A 120 25.52 -0.82 -5.76
CA GLU A 120 25.94 -1.60 -6.92
C GLU A 120 24.88 -1.52 -8.04
N LEU A 121 23.63 -1.86 -7.74
CA LEU A 121 22.53 -1.78 -8.69
C LEU A 121 22.30 -0.37 -9.22
N LEU A 122 22.38 0.64 -8.35
CA LEU A 122 22.24 2.03 -8.76
C LEU A 122 23.38 2.47 -9.69
N HIS A 123 24.62 2.04 -9.41
CA HIS A 123 25.76 2.33 -10.26
C HIS A 123 25.56 1.72 -11.66
N ASP A 124 25.24 0.44 -11.73
CA ASP A 124 24.98 -0.26 -13.00
C ASP A 124 23.88 0.42 -13.81
N LEU A 125 22.77 0.77 -13.14
CA LEU A 125 21.67 1.49 -13.76
C LEU A 125 22.10 2.87 -14.32
N CYS A 126 22.93 3.61 -13.55
CA CYS A 126 23.42 4.93 -13.96
C CYS A 126 24.43 4.86 -15.11
N THR A 127 25.09 3.72 -15.33
CA THR A 127 26.01 3.56 -16.50
C THR A 127 25.27 3.63 -17.83
N GLY A 128 23.98 3.29 -17.87
CA GLY A 128 23.11 3.39 -19.03
C GLY A 128 22.65 4.82 -19.35
N VAL A 129 22.87 5.79 -18.46
CA VAL A 129 22.45 7.18 -18.70
C VAL A 129 23.27 7.84 -19.79
N THR A 130 22.58 8.32 -20.82
CA THR A 130 23.22 9.02 -21.96
C THR A 130 23.75 10.37 -21.52
N GLU A 131 25.07 10.57 -21.66
CA GLU A 131 25.70 11.85 -21.35
C GLU A 131 25.40 12.90 -22.42
N PRO A 132 25.01 14.13 -22.04
CA PRO A 132 24.86 15.22 -22.97
C PRO A 132 26.22 15.65 -23.53
N ALA A 133 26.18 16.28 -24.71
CA ALA A 133 27.41 16.83 -25.31
C ALA A 133 28.13 17.79 -24.34
N PRO A 134 29.45 17.70 -24.21
CA PRO A 134 30.22 18.55 -23.32
C PRO A 134 30.05 20.02 -23.64
N ALA A 135 29.91 20.85 -22.62
CA ALA A 135 29.84 22.30 -22.82
C ALA A 135 31.17 22.81 -23.44
N LYS A 136 31.08 23.64 -24.48
CA LYS A 136 32.25 24.16 -25.17
C LYS A 136 33.11 25.10 -24.33
N THR A 137 32.53 25.73 -23.31
CA THR A 137 33.19 26.70 -22.45
C THR A 137 32.76 26.54 -21.01
N GLY A 138 33.61 26.93 -20.04
CA GLY A 138 33.32 26.94 -18.62
C GLY A 138 33.87 25.70 -17.86
N ARG A 139 33.59 25.65 -16.55
CA ARG A 139 34.02 24.52 -15.72
C ARG A 139 33.28 23.24 -16.11
N PRO A 140 33.97 22.11 -16.30
CA PRO A 140 33.32 20.84 -16.61
C PRO A 140 32.24 20.49 -15.57
N ARG A 141 31.03 20.19 -16.05
CA ARG A 141 29.94 19.73 -15.19
C ARG A 141 30.25 18.35 -14.62
N LEU A 142 29.58 17.98 -13.53
CA LEU A 142 29.56 16.60 -13.08
C LEU A 142 28.96 15.74 -14.19
N PRO A 143 29.52 14.55 -14.51
CA PRO A 143 28.85 13.64 -15.43
C PRO A 143 27.42 13.41 -15.02
N LEU A 144 26.49 13.33 -15.98
CA LEU A 144 25.06 13.21 -15.71
C LEU A 144 24.76 11.92 -14.95
N ARG A 145 25.40 10.81 -15.28
CA ARG A 145 25.33 9.55 -14.56
C ARG A 145 25.70 9.70 -13.08
N ASP A 146 26.78 10.45 -12.78
CA ASP A 146 27.23 10.71 -11.41
C ASP A 146 26.25 11.62 -10.66
N ALA A 147 25.63 12.58 -11.37
CA ALA A 147 24.63 13.46 -10.80
C ALA A 147 23.35 12.67 -10.42
N VAL A 148 22.88 11.79 -11.32
CA VAL A 148 21.72 10.92 -11.08
C VAL A 148 22.01 9.96 -9.92
N PHE A 149 23.18 9.31 -9.91
CA PHE A 149 23.62 8.46 -8.80
C PHE A 149 23.59 9.22 -7.48
N ALA A 150 24.21 10.41 -7.42
CA ALA A 150 24.29 11.20 -6.20
C ALA A 150 22.90 11.63 -5.69
N VAL A 151 21.97 11.98 -6.59
CA VAL A 151 20.60 12.36 -6.25
C VAL A 151 19.82 11.17 -5.69
N CYS A 152 19.83 10.02 -6.35
CA CYS A 152 19.15 8.82 -5.89
C CYS A 152 19.73 8.33 -4.55
N PHE A 153 21.03 8.29 -4.41
CA PHE A 153 21.69 7.89 -3.16
C PHE A 153 21.43 8.87 -2.02
N LYS A 154 21.35 10.18 -2.31
CA LYS A 154 20.97 11.19 -1.33
C LYS A 154 19.55 10.95 -0.76
N ILE A 155 18.59 10.60 -1.61
CA ILE A 155 17.21 10.30 -1.17
C ILE A 155 17.20 9.02 -0.33
N TYR A 156 17.87 7.96 -0.76
CA TYR A 156 18.02 6.72 -0.02
C TYR A 156 18.60 6.94 1.38
N SER A 157 19.69 7.75 1.52
CA SER A 157 20.37 8.00 2.79
C SER A 157 19.51 8.75 3.82
N THR A 158 18.47 9.47 3.40
CA THR A 158 17.60 10.34 4.22
C THR A 158 18.31 11.47 4.99
N LEU A 159 19.64 11.57 4.89
CA LEU A 159 20.46 12.58 5.56
C LEU A 159 20.31 13.97 4.89
N SER A 160 20.59 15.06 5.60
CA SER A 160 20.75 16.38 4.95
C SER A 160 21.91 16.38 3.95
N CYS A 161 21.87 17.23 2.92
CA CYS A 161 22.92 17.27 1.89
C CYS A 161 24.35 17.42 2.49
N ARG A 162 24.50 18.18 3.59
CA ARG A 162 25.80 18.33 4.26
C ARG A 162 26.26 17.05 4.97
N ARG A 163 25.36 16.38 5.69
CA ARG A 163 25.67 15.12 6.38
C ARG A 163 25.90 13.96 5.42
N PHE A 164 25.22 13.99 4.28
CA PHE A 164 25.37 13.01 3.20
C PHE A 164 26.78 13.03 2.57
N MET A 165 27.57 14.08 2.78
CA MET A 165 28.94 14.17 2.24
C MET A 165 29.88 13.05 2.72
N SER A 166 29.61 12.42 3.84
CA SER A 166 30.36 11.22 4.28
C SER A 166 30.04 10.02 3.40
N ASP A 167 28.75 9.77 3.16
CA ASP A 167 28.28 8.65 2.34
C ASP A 167 28.74 8.77 0.88
N ILE A 168 28.68 9.98 0.31
CA ILE A 168 29.10 10.19 -1.10
C ILE A 168 30.62 10.06 -1.27
N ARG A 169 31.43 10.40 -0.26
CA ARG A 169 32.87 10.15 -0.28
C ARG A 169 33.19 8.66 -0.19
N ASP A 170 32.44 7.92 0.62
CA ASP A 170 32.57 6.46 0.69
C ASP A 170 32.21 5.82 -0.66
N ALA A 171 31.10 6.22 -1.27
CA ALA A 171 30.72 5.76 -2.60
C ALA A 171 31.78 6.07 -3.68
N HIS A 172 32.39 7.26 -3.62
CA HIS A 172 33.49 7.60 -4.51
C HIS A 172 34.72 6.72 -4.27
N SER A 173 35.10 6.43 -3.01
CA SER A 173 36.25 5.55 -2.68
C SER A 173 36.04 4.12 -3.17
N LYS A 174 34.75 3.69 -3.28
CA LYS A 174 34.37 2.39 -3.85
C LYS A 174 34.28 2.41 -5.40
N GLY A 175 34.54 3.55 -6.04
CA GLY A 175 34.58 3.67 -7.50
C GLY A 175 33.23 3.94 -8.17
N TYR A 176 32.15 4.18 -7.42
CA TYR A 176 30.82 4.43 -7.97
C TYR A 176 30.66 5.82 -8.61
N LEU A 177 31.57 6.75 -8.36
CA LEU A 177 31.56 8.11 -8.90
C LEU A 177 32.95 8.50 -9.40
N SER A 178 33.02 9.29 -10.46
CA SER A 178 34.28 9.82 -10.99
C SER A 178 34.90 10.89 -10.08
N ARG A 179 34.07 11.64 -9.38
CA ARG A 179 34.49 12.69 -8.43
C ARG A 179 33.40 12.99 -7.40
N VAL A 180 33.79 13.46 -6.22
CA VAL A 180 32.87 13.87 -5.15
C VAL A 180 32.24 15.23 -5.49
N PRO A 181 30.91 15.32 -5.67
CA PRO A 181 30.23 16.61 -5.86
C PRO A 181 30.19 17.41 -4.55
N HIS A 182 30.12 18.73 -4.65
CA HIS A 182 29.83 19.57 -3.49
C HIS A 182 28.34 19.43 -3.08
N PHE A 183 28.02 19.57 -1.80
CA PHE A 183 26.63 19.39 -1.31
C PHE A 183 25.61 20.33 -1.97
N ASN A 184 26.01 21.60 -2.31
CA ASN A 184 25.15 22.51 -3.05
C ASN A 184 24.86 22.01 -4.47
N SER A 185 25.82 21.36 -5.12
CA SER A 185 25.58 20.77 -6.44
C SER A 185 24.51 19.69 -6.38
N ILE A 186 24.52 18.87 -5.33
CA ILE A 186 23.49 17.84 -5.13
C ILE A 186 22.10 18.50 -4.92
N CYS A 187 22.01 19.57 -4.13
CA CYS A 187 20.77 20.33 -3.96
C CYS A 187 20.28 20.89 -5.29
N ASN A 188 21.17 21.50 -6.08
CA ASN A 188 20.79 22.04 -7.39
C ASN A 188 20.31 20.97 -8.37
N TYR A 189 20.90 19.77 -8.34
CA TYR A 189 20.41 18.66 -9.16
C TYR A 189 19.06 18.12 -8.68
N LEU A 190 18.77 18.13 -7.39
CA LEU A 190 17.44 17.77 -6.85
C LEU A 190 16.34 18.71 -7.34
N GLU A 191 16.69 19.98 -7.62
CA GLU A 191 15.76 21.00 -8.13
C GLU A 191 15.72 21.05 -9.67
N ASN A 192 16.59 20.30 -10.36
CA ASN A 192 16.67 20.34 -11.81
C ASN A 192 15.55 19.51 -12.47
N PRO A 193 14.61 20.13 -13.18
CA PRO A 193 13.51 19.41 -13.84
C PRO A 193 13.97 18.52 -14.99
N GLU A 194 15.16 18.76 -15.56
CA GLU A 194 15.72 17.92 -16.64
C GLU A 194 16.03 16.49 -16.16
N LEU A 195 16.18 16.25 -14.85
CA LEU A 195 16.37 14.90 -14.30
C LEU A 195 15.08 14.08 -14.26
N THR A 196 13.91 14.73 -14.25
CA THR A 196 12.63 14.03 -14.11
C THR A 196 12.41 12.96 -15.20
N PRO A 197 12.55 13.23 -16.51
CA PRO A 197 12.37 12.20 -17.53
C PRO A 197 13.40 11.06 -17.40
N ILE A 198 14.63 11.36 -16.97
CA ILE A 198 15.66 10.35 -16.75
C ILE A 198 15.26 9.43 -15.59
N LEU A 199 14.78 9.99 -14.47
CA LEU A 199 14.31 9.20 -13.34
C LEU A 199 13.12 8.30 -13.70
N TYR A 200 12.21 8.77 -14.56
CA TYR A 200 11.12 7.93 -15.08
C TYR A 200 11.66 6.77 -15.94
N SER A 201 12.65 7.00 -16.80
CA SER A 201 13.24 5.92 -17.61
C SER A 201 13.95 4.90 -16.71
N LEU A 202 14.67 5.34 -15.67
CA LEU A 202 15.33 4.46 -14.72
C LEU A 202 14.34 3.56 -13.97
N ILE A 203 13.16 4.08 -13.58
CA ILE A 203 12.11 3.25 -12.97
C ILE A 203 11.68 2.12 -13.93
N THR A 204 11.52 2.44 -15.21
CA THR A 204 11.21 1.44 -16.22
C THR A 204 12.34 0.42 -16.36
N GLU A 205 13.58 0.88 -16.48
CA GLU A 205 14.77 0.03 -16.65
C GLU A 205 14.99 -0.92 -15.48
N THR A 206 14.78 -0.47 -14.23
CA THR A 206 14.85 -1.33 -13.04
C THR A 206 13.88 -2.51 -13.08
N SER A 207 12.77 -2.37 -13.78
CA SER A 207 11.74 -3.40 -13.87
C SER A 207 12.01 -4.45 -14.95
N LEU A 208 12.79 -4.11 -15.99
CA LEU A 208 13.00 -4.95 -17.19
C LEU A 208 13.55 -6.35 -16.89
N PRO A 209 14.50 -6.57 -15.95
CA PRO A 209 14.98 -7.90 -15.61
C PRO A 209 13.89 -8.85 -15.13
N LEU A 210 12.78 -8.32 -14.63
CA LEU A 210 11.66 -9.08 -14.09
C LEU A 210 10.53 -9.33 -15.12
N LYS A 211 10.75 -8.95 -16.38
CA LYS A 211 9.77 -9.08 -17.47
C LYS A 211 9.25 -10.50 -17.69
N SER A 212 10.07 -11.51 -17.46
CA SER A 212 9.68 -12.92 -17.60
C SER A 212 8.94 -13.48 -16.38
N VAL A 213 8.96 -12.75 -15.25
CA VAL A 213 8.40 -13.19 -13.97
C VAL A 213 7.04 -12.55 -13.71
N GLU A 214 6.90 -11.27 -14.07
CA GLU A 214 5.69 -10.50 -13.81
C GLU A 214 4.75 -10.48 -15.00
N VAL A 215 3.52 -10.89 -14.74
CA VAL A 215 2.40 -10.83 -15.71
C VAL A 215 1.13 -10.25 -15.08
N ASP A 216 1.08 -10.22 -13.75
CA ASP A 216 -0.04 -9.72 -12.97
C ASP A 216 0.37 -8.45 -12.23
N PHE A 217 -0.46 -7.41 -12.33
CA PHE A 217 -0.12 -6.09 -11.81
C PHE A 217 -1.20 -5.53 -10.90
N ALA A 218 -0.77 -4.66 -10.00
CA ALA A 218 -1.66 -3.91 -9.12
C ALA A 218 -1.42 -2.41 -9.26
N ALA A 219 -2.50 -1.63 -9.37
CA ALA A 219 -2.45 -0.17 -9.37
C ALA A 219 -2.98 0.40 -8.06
N ASP A 220 -2.21 1.29 -7.46
CA ASP A 220 -2.61 2.00 -6.25
C ASP A 220 -2.05 3.43 -6.23
N SER A 221 -2.57 4.26 -5.34
CA SER A 221 -2.09 5.62 -5.15
C SER A 221 -1.74 5.89 -3.69
N SER A 222 -0.67 6.64 -3.49
CA SER A 222 -0.21 7.08 -2.18
C SER A 222 0.05 8.57 -2.15
N GLY A 223 -0.27 9.21 -1.02
CA GLY A 223 0.00 10.62 -0.80
C GLY A 223 1.29 10.84 -0.04
N PHE A 224 2.16 11.71 -0.55
CA PHE A 224 3.39 12.12 0.11
C PHE A 224 3.29 13.58 0.54
N THR A 225 3.73 13.86 1.76
CA THR A 225 3.83 15.25 2.27
C THR A 225 5.20 15.83 1.93
N THR A 226 5.23 17.06 1.46
CA THR A 226 6.48 17.77 1.15
C THR A 226 7.23 18.25 2.40
N SER A 227 6.65 18.14 3.60
CA SER A 227 7.27 18.60 4.84
C SER A 227 7.12 17.62 6.00
N ARG A 228 8.25 17.24 6.63
CA ARG A 228 8.29 16.41 7.84
C ARG A 228 8.07 17.20 9.14
N PHE A 229 8.30 18.53 9.15
CA PHE A 229 8.46 19.32 10.38
C PHE A 229 7.24 20.10 10.82
N VAL A 230 6.15 20.05 10.08
CA VAL A 230 4.99 20.90 10.27
C VAL A 230 4.30 20.66 11.61
N ARG A 231 4.13 19.41 12.03
CA ARG A 231 3.39 19.08 13.26
C ARG A 231 3.99 19.69 14.53
N TRP A 232 5.32 19.69 14.65
CA TRP A 232 5.98 20.25 15.83
C TRP A 232 5.91 21.79 15.84
N PHE A 233 6.11 22.42 14.68
CA PHE A 233 6.09 23.87 14.54
C PHE A 233 4.67 24.42 14.74
N ASP A 234 3.69 23.77 14.16
CA ASP A 234 2.27 24.15 14.29
C ASP A 234 1.80 24.01 15.74
N HIS A 235 2.18 22.94 16.41
CA HIS A 235 1.87 22.72 17.82
C HIS A 235 2.54 23.76 18.74
N LYS A 236 3.79 24.13 18.46
CA LYS A 236 4.55 25.05 19.30
C LYS A 236 4.15 26.51 19.12
N TYR A 237 3.80 26.91 17.91
CA TYR A 237 3.58 28.32 17.57
C TYR A 237 2.13 28.64 17.18
N GLY A 238 1.24 27.68 17.20
CA GLY A 238 -0.18 27.87 16.87
C GLY A 238 -0.44 28.37 15.44
N THR A 239 0.57 28.33 14.58
CA THR A 239 0.48 28.79 13.19
C THR A 239 0.23 27.61 12.27
N VAL A 240 -1.02 27.44 11.85
CA VAL A 240 -1.33 26.53 10.74
C VAL A 240 -0.70 27.12 9.48
N ARG A 241 0.46 26.61 9.09
CA ARG A 241 0.99 26.87 7.75
C ARG A 241 0.02 26.23 6.77
N GLN A 242 -0.79 27.03 6.09
CA GLN A 242 -1.80 26.61 5.11
C GLN A 242 -1.21 25.94 3.85
N GLN A 243 0.13 25.87 3.73
CA GLN A 243 0.82 25.32 2.57
C GLN A 243 1.43 23.94 2.88
N HIS A 244 0.56 22.96 3.12
CA HIS A 244 0.94 21.57 2.97
C HIS A 244 0.60 21.13 1.55
N GLU A 245 1.59 21.16 0.72
CA GLU A 245 1.46 20.51 -0.58
C GLU A 245 1.60 19.00 -0.41
N TRP A 246 0.56 18.31 -0.74
CA TRP A 246 0.56 16.87 -0.88
C TRP A 246 0.79 16.56 -2.36
N VAL A 247 1.71 15.66 -2.59
CA VAL A 247 1.94 15.09 -3.92
C VAL A 247 1.32 13.71 -3.93
N LYS A 248 0.48 13.43 -4.91
CA LYS A 248 -0.12 12.13 -5.11
C LYS A 248 0.65 11.35 -6.16
N VAL A 249 1.10 10.17 -5.76
CA VAL A 249 1.84 9.25 -6.63
C VAL A 249 0.96 8.05 -6.92
N HIS A 250 0.78 7.76 -8.20
CA HIS A 250 0.09 6.57 -8.69
C HIS A 250 1.14 5.60 -9.22
N LEU A 251 1.07 4.35 -8.80
CA LEU A 251 2.03 3.31 -9.13
C LEU A 251 1.34 2.13 -9.79
N MET A 252 2.03 1.51 -10.76
CA MET A 252 1.74 0.17 -11.23
C MET A 252 2.86 -0.74 -10.75
N CYS A 253 2.51 -1.78 -9.99
CA CYS A 253 3.47 -2.72 -9.39
C CYS A 253 3.19 -4.15 -9.81
N GLY A 254 4.22 -4.93 -10.05
CA GLY A 254 4.13 -6.37 -10.23
C GLY A 254 3.71 -7.05 -8.91
N VAL A 255 2.78 -7.99 -8.98
CA VAL A 255 2.19 -8.64 -7.79
C VAL A 255 3.17 -9.61 -7.11
N ARG A 256 4.08 -10.23 -7.87
CA ARG A 256 5.03 -11.22 -7.35
C ARG A 256 6.26 -10.61 -6.71
N THR A 257 6.81 -9.57 -7.33
CA THR A 257 8.11 -8.99 -6.95
C THR A 257 7.98 -7.62 -6.31
N ASN A 258 6.78 -7.00 -6.32
CA ASN A 258 6.52 -5.62 -5.93
C ASN A 258 7.34 -4.60 -6.75
N THR A 259 7.84 -4.97 -7.92
CA THR A 259 8.58 -4.04 -8.78
C THR A 259 7.64 -3.00 -9.37
N VAL A 260 8.07 -1.75 -9.37
CA VAL A 260 7.32 -0.64 -9.95
C VAL A 260 7.62 -0.57 -11.44
N THR A 261 6.59 -0.65 -12.29
CA THR A 261 6.72 -0.64 -13.76
C THR A 261 6.28 0.69 -14.39
N ALA A 262 5.41 1.42 -13.71
CA ALA A 262 4.97 2.74 -14.14
C ALA A 262 4.63 3.63 -12.95
N VAL A 263 4.87 4.93 -13.10
CA VAL A 263 4.63 5.95 -12.07
C VAL A 263 3.99 7.17 -12.72
N GLU A 264 2.98 7.73 -12.07
CA GLU A 264 2.41 9.03 -12.39
C GLU A 264 2.35 9.90 -11.13
N ILE A 265 2.95 11.08 -11.20
CA ILE A 265 3.00 12.04 -10.09
C ILE A 265 2.10 13.22 -10.43
N ARG A 266 1.16 13.52 -9.54
CA ARG A 266 0.15 14.56 -9.71
C ARG A 266 -0.13 15.29 -8.39
N ASP A 267 -0.88 16.38 -8.49
CA ASP A 267 -1.38 17.11 -7.34
C ASP A 267 -2.32 16.26 -6.48
N LYS A 268 -2.47 16.62 -5.22
CA LYS A 268 -3.30 15.93 -4.23
C LYS A 268 -4.74 15.65 -4.70
N ASP A 269 -5.29 16.52 -5.53
CA ASP A 269 -6.68 16.46 -6.01
C ASP A 269 -6.84 15.65 -7.31
N ALA A 270 -5.75 15.07 -7.82
CA ALA A 270 -5.79 14.25 -9.02
C ALA A 270 -6.68 13.02 -8.85
N SER A 271 -7.55 12.80 -9.83
CA SER A 271 -8.47 11.66 -9.84
C SER A 271 -7.76 10.37 -10.24
N ASP A 272 -7.85 9.34 -9.40
CA ASP A 272 -7.31 8.00 -9.67
C ASP A 272 -7.79 7.43 -10.99
N THR A 273 -9.08 7.63 -11.30
CA THR A 273 -9.73 7.10 -12.50
C THR A 273 -9.09 7.57 -13.80
N LYS A 274 -8.52 8.79 -13.85
CA LYS A 274 -8.00 9.36 -15.08
C LYS A 274 -6.61 8.84 -15.46
N LEU A 275 -5.85 8.36 -14.49
CA LEU A 275 -4.43 8.03 -14.65
C LEU A 275 -4.17 6.55 -14.91
N LEU A 276 -5.13 5.68 -14.62
CA LEU A 276 -4.95 4.24 -14.85
C LEU A 276 -4.62 3.88 -16.31
N PRO A 277 -5.23 4.47 -17.34
CA PRO A 277 -4.86 4.16 -18.73
C PRO A 277 -3.37 4.41 -19.02
N ASP A 278 -2.82 5.53 -18.53
CA ASP A 278 -1.42 5.90 -18.76
C ASP A 278 -0.46 4.92 -18.07
N LEU A 279 -0.78 4.49 -16.85
CA LEU A 279 -0.03 3.45 -16.13
C LEU A 279 -0.07 2.10 -16.86
N VAL A 280 -1.25 1.71 -17.36
CA VAL A 280 -1.44 0.45 -18.10
C VAL A 280 -0.64 0.51 -19.41
N ASP A 281 -0.78 1.58 -20.18
CA ASP A 281 -0.10 1.75 -21.46
C ASP A 281 1.42 1.79 -21.29
N THR A 282 1.92 2.42 -20.24
CA THR A 282 3.36 2.47 -19.92
C THR A 282 3.89 1.08 -19.55
N THR A 283 3.17 0.33 -18.70
CA THR A 283 3.55 -1.03 -18.35
C THR A 283 3.50 -1.96 -19.56
N ALA A 284 2.46 -1.87 -20.37
CA ALA A 284 2.26 -2.73 -21.55
C ALA A 284 3.34 -2.55 -22.64
N LYS A 285 4.11 -1.45 -22.62
CA LYS A 285 5.26 -1.27 -23.56
C LYS A 285 6.32 -2.35 -23.37
N ASN A 286 6.50 -2.83 -22.14
CA ASN A 286 7.59 -3.73 -21.79
C ASN A 286 7.11 -5.08 -21.26
N PHE A 287 5.90 -5.19 -20.72
CA PHE A 287 5.38 -6.39 -20.06
C PHE A 287 4.15 -6.93 -20.77
N THR A 288 4.00 -8.25 -20.76
CA THR A 288 2.74 -8.89 -21.08
C THR A 288 1.86 -8.85 -19.83
N ILE A 289 0.65 -8.32 -19.97
CA ILE A 289 -0.25 -8.16 -18.83
C ILE A 289 -1.37 -9.18 -18.93
N SER A 290 -1.48 -10.06 -17.91
CA SER A 290 -2.60 -11.01 -17.76
C SER A 290 -3.73 -10.42 -16.94
N GLU A 291 -3.40 -9.81 -15.79
CA GLU A 291 -4.38 -9.30 -14.85
C GLU A 291 -3.95 -7.95 -14.28
N ILE A 292 -4.93 -7.07 -14.06
CA ILE A 292 -4.71 -5.82 -13.33
C ILE A 292 -5.72 -5.71 -12.20
N SER A 293 -5.22 -5.62 -10.99
CA SER A 293 -6.01 -5.32 -9.79
C SER A 293 -5.86 -3.86 -9.40
N ALA A 294 -6.98 -3.23 -9.01
CA ALA A 294 -6.96 -1.89 -8.47
C ALA A 294 -8.15 -1.66 -7.50
N ASP A 295 -8.05 -0.63 -6.68
CA ASP A 295 -9.13 -0.20 -5.80
C ASP A 295 -10.36 0.26 -6.63
N LYS A 296 -11.53 0.23 -6.01
CA LYS A 296 -12.79 0.72 -6.59
C LYS A 296 -12.73 2.19 -7.04
N GLY A 297 -11.79 2.99 -6.52
CA GLY A 297 -11.53 4.36 -6.95
C GLY A 297 -11.23 4.46 -8.44
N TYR A 298 -10.53 3.47 -8.99
CA TYR A 298 -10.17 3.36 -10.40
C TYR A 298 -11.32 2.83 -11.30
N GLY A 299 -12.44 2.35 -10.73
CA GLY A 299 -13.53 1.74 -11.49
C GLY A 299 -14.23 2.73 -12.42
N SER A 300 -14.09 2.51 -13.74
CA SER A 300 -14.82 3.21 -14.80
C SER A 300 -14.81 2.38 -16.09
N VAL A 301 -15.84 2.58 -16.95
CA VAL A 301 -15.90 1.89 -18.24
C VAL A 301 -14.67 2.16 -19.09
N LYS A 302 -14.14 3.39 -19.06
CA LYS A 302 -12.92 3.76 -19.78
C LYS A 302 -11.73 2.92 -19.30
N ASN A 303 -11.57 2.71 -17.99
CA ASN A 303 -10.47 1.96 -17.42
C ASN A 303 -10.57 0.47 -17.71
N TYR A 304 -11.77 -0.12 -17.62
CA TYR A 304 -11.99 -1.50 -18.03
C TYR A 304 -11.59 -1.72 -19.49
N LYS A 305 -12.04 -0.82 -20.39
CA LYS A 305 -11.66 -0.88 -21.82
C LYS A 305 -10.15 -0.70 -22.04
N ALA A 306 -9.50 0.17 -21.27
CA ALA A 306 -8.05 0.38 -21.37
C ALA A 306 -7.27 -0.89 -21.02
N ILE A 307 -7.70 -1.61 -19.94
CA ILE A 307 -7.09 -2.89 -19.55
C ILE A 307 -7.36 -3.96 -20.62
N GLN A 308 -8.62 -4.10 -21.05
CA GLN A 308 -9.01 -5.10 -22.06
C GLN A 308 -8.34 -4.91 -23.41
N ARG A 309 -8.02 -3.68 -23.80
CA ARG A 309 -7.28 -3.36 -25.04
C ARG A 309 -5.93 -4.07 -25.10
N HIS A 310 -5.29 -4.32 -23.96
CA HIS A 310 -4.03 -5.07 -23.85
C HIS A 310 -4.25 -6.58 -23.62
N GLY A 311 -5.49 -7.07 -23.74
CA GLY A 311 -5.83 -8.49 -23.54
C GLY A 311 -5.86 -8.91 -22.08
N ALA A 312 -5.76 -7.96 -21.13
CA ALA A 312 -5.70 -8.22 -19.71
C ALA A 312 -7.10 -8.23 -19.05
N VAL A 313 -7.21 -8.95 -17.94
CA VAL A 313 -8.43 -9.07 -17.13
C VAL A 313 -8.41 -8.03 -16.00
N PRO A 314 -9.42 -7.15 -15.90
CA PRO A 314 -9.51 -6.17 -14.82
C PRO A 314 -10.14 -6.76 -13.55
N TYR A 315 -9.47 -6.64 -12.41
CA TYR A 315 -9.96 -6.94 -11.07
C TYR A 315 -10.16 -5.66 -10.25
N ILE A 316 -11.20 -4.91 -10.61
CA ILE A 316 -11.56 -3.65 -9.94
C ILE A 316 -12.99 -3.77 -9.39
N ALA A 317 -13.15 -3.58 -8.08
CA ALA A 317 -14.44 -3.65 -7.44
C ALA A 317 -15.38 -2.54 -7.94
N PHE A 318 -16.65 -2.88 -8.16
CA PHE A 318 -17.66 -1.90 -8.55
C PHE A 318 -17.95 -0.90 -7.42
N LYS A 319 -18.12 0.36 -7.80
CA LYS A 319 -18.66 1.38 -6.87
C LYS A 319 -20.12 1.08 -6.57
N SER A 320 -20.58 1.36 -5.35
CA SER A 320 -21.97 1.15 -4.92
C SER A 320 -23.02 1.90 -5.75
N ILE A 321 -22.60 2.93 -6.47
CA ILE A 321 -23.43 3.73 -7.37
C ILE A 321 -23.61 3.11 -8.77
N HIS A 322 -22.89 2.03 -9.10
CA HIS A 322 -23.04 1.36 -10.37
C HIS A 322 -24.29 0.46 -10.35
N THR A 323 -25.25 0.75 -11.19
CA THR A 323 -26.56 0.08 -11.26
C THR A 323 -26.53 -1.26 -12.01
N GLY A 324 -25.38 -1.83 -12.30
CA GLY A 324 -25.27 -3.16 -12.92
C GLY A 324 -25.86 -3.31 -14.33
N ARG A 325 -26.32 -2.24 -14.99
CA ARG A 325 -26.74 -2.29 -16.39
C ARG A 325 -25.48 -2.26 -17.27
N ALA A 326 -25.12 -3.41 -17.78
CA ALA A 326 -24.02 -3.61 -18.71
C ALA A 326 -24.41 -3.19 -20.13
N GLU A 327 -24.61 -1.92 -20.38
CA GLU A 327 -24.67 -1.43 -21.77
C GLU A 327 -23.22 -1.37 -22.28
N GLY A 328 -22.82 -2.37 -23.07
CA GLY A 328 -21.58 -2.39 -23.84
C GLY A 328 -20.35 -3.06 -23.24
N LEU A 329 -20.48 -3.83 -22.17
CA LEU A 329 -19.43 -4.73 -21.69
C LEU A 329 -19.86 -6.17 -21.88
N SER A 330 -19.09 -6.96 -22.64
CA SER A 330 -19.25 -8.41 -22.59
C SER A 330 -18.89 -8.86 -21.17
N LEU A 331 -19.88 -9.42 -20.47
CA LEU A 331 -19.70 -10.01 -19.16
C LEU A 331 -18.75 -11.21 -19.32
N LEU A 332 -17.48 -11.04 -18.93
CA LEU A 332 -16.67 -12.20 -18.63
C LEU A 332 -17.15 -12.76 -17.28
N PRO A 333 -17.35 -14.09 -17.16
CA PRO A 333 -17.81 -14.66 -15.92
C PRO A 333 -16.77 -14.42 -14.82
N VAL A 334 -17.23 -13.75 -13.75
CA VAL A 334 -16.49 -13.71 -12.50
C VAL A 334 -16.47 -15.15 -12.00
N SER A 335 -15.35 -15.84 -12.12
CA SER A 335 -15.16 -17.14 -11.48
C SER A 335 -15.27 -16.95 -9.98
N SER A 336 -16.32 -17.52 -9.44
CA SER A 336 -16.65 -17.61 -8.01
C SER A 336 -15.57 -18.30 -7.19
#